data_6d6c1bbe6f0c29fe12ff11ae0e241b0a
#
_entry.id   6d6c1bbe6f0c29fe12ff11ae0e241b0a
#
_cell.length_a   1.000
_cell.length_b   1.000
_cell.length_c   1.000
_cell.angle_alpha   90.00
_cell.angle_beta   90.00
_cell.angle_gamma   90.00
#
_symmetry.space_group_name_H-M   'P 1'
#
loop_
_entity.id
_entity.type
_entity.pdbx_description
1 polymer ?
#
loop_
_entity_poly.entity_id
_entity_poly.type
_entity_poly.pdbx_seq_one_letter_code
_entity_poly.pdbx_strand_id
1 'polypeptide(L)'
;QSRSSAASDVYKRQTYNELPPKAGILYALEVPDGQGNTHFANMNHAYEDLPKNLKEKIIDKVLIHDSAHNSAGMLRKGYTESDDPSKTPGAKHPLVILDPNTNKRLLFLGRRPHAYIVGMEINESEKLLDEIWQYATQDKFTWTQKWKVGDLLMWKNLNVLHKRDSFDPNTRRVMHRTQLKGDVKIAS
;
A
#
# COMPACT_ATOMS: atom_id res chain seq x y z
N GLN A 1 8.82 15.51 -15.90
CA GLN A 1 9.36 14.20 -16.26
C GLN A 1 9.66 13.43 -14.97
N SER A 2 8.90 12.41 -14.66
CA SER A 2 9.30 11.48 -13.61
C SER A 2 10.13 10.37 -14.24
N ARG A 3 11.45 10.49 -14.17
CA ARG A 3 12.35 9.36 -14.33
C ARG A 3 12.19 8.47 -13.10
N SER A 4 11.44 7.41 -13.21
CA SER A 4 11.38 6.37 -12.19
C SER A 4 12.07 5.14 -12.73
N SER A 5 13.39 5.16 -12.68
CA SER A 5 14.22 3.99 -12.92
C SER A 5 14.60 3.37 -11.59
N ALA A 6 13.78 2.82 -10.86
CA ALA A 6 14.06 1.80 -9.86
C ALA A 6 12.73 1.18 -9.49
N ALA A 7 12.56 -0.04 -9.85
CA ALA A 7 11.42 -0.81 -9.43
C ALA A 7 11.48 -0.92 -7.92
N SER A 8 10.53 -0.35 -7.24
CA SER A 8 10.32 -0.76 -5.88
C SER A 8 9.36 -1.94 -5.90
N ASP A 9 9.86 -3.11 -5.55
CA ASP A 9 9.05 -4.32 -5.33
C ASP A 9 8.11 -4.18 -4.11
N VAL A 10 7.97 -2.97 -3.59
CA VAL A 10 7.18 -2.65 -2.41
C VAL A 10 5.76 -2.28 -2.81
N TYR A 11 4.79 -2.94 -2.21
CA TYR A 11 3.38 -2.58 -2.32
C TYR A 11 3.12 -1.15 -1.82
N LYS A 12 2.29 -0.41 -2.55
CA LYS A 12 2.09 1.03 -2.39
C LYS A 12 0.66 1.38 -2.04
N ARG A 13 0.51 2.35 -1.13
CA ARG A 13 -0.71 3.10 -0.88
C ARG A 13 -0.34 4.55 -0.56
N GLN A 14 -1.18 5.51 -0.94
CA GLN A 14 -1.04 6.90 -0.48
C GLN A 14 -1.95 7.12 0.73
N THR A 15 -1.70 6.37 1.78
CA THR A 15 -2.50 6.36 3.01
C THR A 15 -1.88 7.16 4.15
N TYR A 16 -0.80 7.88 3.86
CA TYR A 16 -0.12 8.74 4.83
C TYR A 16 -0.87 10.05 5.13
N ASN A 17 -2.00 10.31 4.47
CA ASN A 17 -2.90 11.41 4.76
C ASN A 17 -4.06 10.91 5.63
N GLU A 18 -4.63 11.81 6.46
CA GLU A 18 -5.82 11.51 7.28
C GLU A 18 -7.04 11.10 6.44
N LEU A 19 -7.16 11.65 5.24
CA LEU A 19 -8.18 11.32 4.24
C LEU A 19 -7.53 10.66 3.02
N PRO A 20 -7.35 9.33 3.03
CA PRO A 20 -6.74 8.63 1.91
C PRO A 20 -7.61 8.72 0.65
N PRO A 21 -7.02 8.74 -0.55
CA PRO A 21 -7.79 8.70 -1.79
C PRO A 21 -8.72 7.49 -1.85
N LYS A 22 -9.96 7.67 -2.32
CA LYS A 22 -10.97 6.59 -2.47
C LYS A 22 -10.56 5.57 -3.53
N ALA A 23 -10.11 6.08 -4.68
CA ALA A 23 -9.75 5.25 -5.82
C ALA A 23 -8.49 5.77 -6.51
N GLY A 24 -7.78 4.86 -7.14
CA GLY A 24 -6.73 5.15 -8.10
C GLY A 24 -7.15 4.72 -9.50
N ILE A 25 -6.72 5.47 -10.50
CA ILE A 25 -6.98 5.18 -11.91
C ILE A 25 -5.65 5.25 -12.65
N LEU A 26 -5.39 4.27 -13.50
CA LEU A 26 -4.25 4.25 -14.42
C LEU A 26 -4.75 3.99 -15.84
N TYR A 27 -4.22 4.78 -16.78
CA TYR A 27 -4.44 4.59 -18.21
C TYR A 27 -3.09 4.40 -18.91
N ALA A 28 -2.96 3.34 -19.71
CA ALA A 28 -1.71 2.94 -20.35
C ALA A 28 -1.56 3.62 -21.71
N LEU A 29 -0.56 4.52 -21.82
CA LEU A 29 -0.20 5.19 -23.09
C LEU A 29 0.93 4.44 -23.83
N GLU A 30 1.98 4.06 -23.10
CA GLU A 30 3.10 3.27 -23.62
C GLU A 30 3.46 2.23 -22.54
N VAL A 31 3.62 0.99 -22.92
CA VAL A 31 4.01 -0.09 -22.02
C VAL A 31 4.99 -1.04 -22.71
N PRO A 32 6.07 -1.44 -22.04
CA PRO A 32 6.97 -2.46 -22.57
C PRO A 32 6.25 -3.81 -22.53
N ASP A 33 6.45 -4.61 -23.57
CA ASP A 33 5.80 -5.91 -23.69
C ASP A 33 6.19 -6.85 -22.53
N GLY A 34 5.18 -7.43 -21.89
CA GLY A 34 5.33 -8.39 -20.79
C GLY A 34 5.96 -7.84 -19.52
N GLN A 35 6.31 -6.55 -19.43
CA GLN A 35 7.03 -5.95 -18.30
C GLN A 35 6.23 -4.84 -17.61
N GLY A 36 6.68 -4.45 -16.40
CA GLY A 36 6.08 -3.35 -15.65
C GLY A 36 4.63 -3.61 -15.25
N ASN A 37 4.24 -4.87 -15.09
CA ASN A 37 2.92 -5.27 -14.65
C ASN A 37 2.58 -4.70 -13.27
N THR A 38 1.32 -4.69 -12.92
CA THR A 38 0.89 -4.21 -11.60
C THR A 38 0.12 -5.31 -10.88
N HIS A 39 0.57 -5.63 -9.68
CA HIS A 39 -0.07 -6.60 -8.80
C HIS A 39 -0.96 -5.88 -7.80
N PHE A 40 -2.11 -6.47 -7.53
CA PHE A 40 -3.10 -5.99 -6.57
C PHE A 40 -3.44 -7.12 -5.59
N ALA A 41 -3.17 -6.91 -4.31
CA ALA A 41 -3.54 -7.84 -3.27
C ALA A 41 -4.83 -7.39 -2.56
N ASN A 42 -5.81 -8.28 -2.46
CA ASN A 42 -7.11 -8.01 -1.87
C ASN A 42 -7.06 -8.09 -0.34
N MET A 43 -7.22 -6.96 0.32
CA MET A 43 -7.07 -6.84 1.76
C MET A 43 -8.30 -7.32 2.56
N ASN A 44 -9.48 -7.39 1.93
CA ASN A 44 -10.64 -8.03 2.55
C ASN A 44 -10.43 -9.55 2.64
N HIS A 45 -10.08 -10.19 1.53
CA HIS A 45 -9.82 -11.63 1.51
C HIS A 45 -8.63 -12.00 2.40
N ALA A 46 -7.57 -11.18 2.39
CA ALA A 46 -6.45 -11.39 3.28
C ALA A 46 -6.86 -11.33 4.76
N TYR A 47 -7.72 -10.37 5.15
CA TYR A 47 -8.25 -10.33 6.51
C TYR A 47 -9.18 -11.50 6.84
N GLU A 48 -10.10 -11.85 5.93
CA GLU A 48 -11.04 -12.97 6.12
C GLU A 48 -10.31 -14.29 6.38
N ASP A 49 -9.19 -14.52 5.70
CA ASP A 49 -8.41 -15.75 5.78
C ASP A 49 -7.33 -15.74 6.90
N LEU A 50 -7.07 -14.59 7.52
CA LEU A 50 -6.11 -14.52 8.63
C LEU A 50 -6.46 -15.49 9.76
N PRO A 51 -5.45 -16.18 10.35
CA PRO A 51 -5.63 -16.98 11.55
C PRO A 51 -6.26 -16.17 12.69
N LYS A 52 -7.11 -16.84 13.48
CA LYS A 52 -7.87 -16.19 14.56
C LYS A 52 -6.96 -15.47 15.57
N ASN A 53 -5.85 -16.10 15.95
CA ASN A 53 -4.87 -15.51 16.86
C ASN A 53 -4.22 -14.23 16.32
N LEU A 54 -4.01 -14.11 15.00
CA LEU A 54 -3.52 -12.88 14.39
C LEU A 54 -4.60 -11.80 14.35
N LYS A 55 -5.84 -12.15 14.00
CA LYS A 55 -6.98 -11.21 14.05
C LYS A 55 -7.13 -10.58 15.43
N GLU A 56 -7.06 -11.39 16.50
CA GLU A 56 -7.16 -10.94 17.89
C GLU A 56 -6.01 -10.00 18.29
N LYS A 57 -4.79 -10.25 17.79
CA LYS A 57 -3.63 -9.40 18.05
C LYS A 57 -3.71 -8.01 17.41
N ILE A 58 -4.45 -7.86 16.30
CA ILE A 58 -4.39 -6.67 15.46
C ILE A 58 -5.66 -5.82 15.45
N ILE A 59 -6.78 -6.33 15.97
CA ILE A 59 -8.10 -5.71 15.78
C ILE A 59 -8.17 -4.26 16.31
N ASP A 60 -7.50 -3.98 17.42
CA ASP A 60 -7.51 -2.66 18.07
C ASP A 60 -6.19 -1.90 17.85
N LYS A 61 -5.33 -2.37 16.96
CA LYS A 61 -4.02 -1.75 16.73
C LYS A 61 -4.12 -0.58 15.76
N VAL A 62 -3.32 0.44 16.05
CA VAL A 62 -3.16 1.64 15.22
C VAL A 62 -1.78 1.63 14.58
N LEU A 63 -1.74 1.90 13.29
CA LEU A 63 -0.53 1.89 12.48
C LEU A 63 -0.20 3.31 12.02
N ILE A 64 1.06 3.72 12.13
CA ILE A 64 1.57 4.92 11.47
C ILE A 64 1.86 4.59 10.00
N HIS A 65 1.32 5.40 9.10
CA HIS A 65 1.57 5.32 7.67
C HIS A 65 2.57 6.39 7.26
N ASP A 66 3.80 6.00 7.01
CA ASP A 66 4.92 6.90 6.71
C ASP A 66 4.63 7.91 5.60
N SER A 67 4.84 9.19 5.90
CA SER A 67 4.77 10.29 4.95
C SER A 67 6.15 10.81 4.50
N ALA A 68 7.23 10.42 5.19
CA ALA A 68 8.57 10.95 4.93
C ALA A 68 9.19 10.38 3.64
N HIS A 69 8.89 9.13 3.29
CA HIS A 69 9.49 8.47 2.15
C HIS A 69 8.56 8.43 0.93
N ASN A 70 9.16 8.46 -0.25
CA ASN A 70 8.42 8.24 -1.49
C ASN A 70 8.26 6.74 -1.79
N SER A 71 7.67 6.40 -2.93
CA SER A 71 7.44 5.01 -3.31
C SER A 71 8.70 4.24 -3.72
N ALA A 72 9.83 4.90 -3.83
CA ALA A 72 11.15 4.28 -4.08
C ALA A 72 11.97 4.15 -2.79
N GLY A 73 11.38 4.47 -1.61
CA GLY A 73 12.09 4.46 -0.33
C GLY A 73 12.98 5.67 -0.08
N MET A 74 12.99 6.66 -0.99
CA MET A 74 13.79 7.86 -0.83
C MET A 74 13.08 8.88 0.05
N LEU A 75 13.84 9.55 0.90
CA LEU A 75 13.37 10.64 1.75
C LEU A 75 12.82 11.79 0.89
N ARG A 76 11.67 12.32 1.25
CA ARG A 76 11.07 13.47 0.58
C ARG A 76 11.69 14.77 1.07
N LYS A 77 11.74 15.78 0.21
CA LYS A 77 12.21 17.11 0.57
C LYS A 77 11.44 17.65 1.78
N GLY A 78 12.17 18.14 2.78
CA GLY A 78 11.61 18.72 4.01
C GLY A 78 11.45 17.73 5.16
N TYR A 79 11.81 16.45 4.98
CA TYR A 79 11.88 15.47 6.05
C TYR A 79 13.32 15.15 6.42
N THR A 80 13.52 14.72 7.66
CA THR A 80 14.80 14.25 8.19
C THR A 80 14.71 12.74 8.41
N GLU A 81 15.76 12.02 8.06
CA GLU A 81 15.86 10.58 8.33
C GLU A 81 15.82 10.32 9.85
N SER A 82 15.16 9.25 10.24
CA SER A 82 15.08 8.79 11.63
C SER A 82 15.25 7.29 11.69
N ASP A 83 16.18 6.85 12.53
CA ASP A 83 16.39 5.44 12.83
C ASP A 83 15.32 4.86 13.78
N ASP A 84 14.46 5.72 14.32
CA ASP A 84 13.40 5.34 15.25
C ASP A 84 12.04 5.29 14.49
N PRO A 85 11.53 4.12 14.13
CA PRO A 85 10.27 3.98 13.40
C PRO A 85 9.05 4.49 14.19
N SER A 86 9.15 4.57 15.52
CA SER A 86 8.06 5.10 16.36
C SER A 86 7.86 6.61 16.18
N LYS A 87 8.88 7.30 15.67
CA LYS A 87 8.88 8.73 15.35
C LYS A 87 8.59 9.04 13.88
N THR A 88 8.33 8.03 13.07
CA THR A 88 7.97 8.21 11.67
C THR A 88 6.80 9.18 11.53
N PRO A 89 6.92 10.26 10.74
CA PRO A 89 5.82 11.18 10.51
C PRO A 89 4.80 10.55 9.55
N GLY A 90 3.52 10.79 9.82
CA GLY A 90 2.45 10.28 8.96
C GLY A 90 1.11 10.14 9.69
N ALA A 91 0.07 9.85 8.94
CA ALA A 91 -1.25 9.62 9.51
C ALA A 91 -1.28 8.31 10.30
N LYS A 92 -2.05 8.33 11.37
CA LYS A 92 -2.33 7.14 12.21
C LYS A 92 -3.68 6.59 11.80
N HIS A 93 -3.72 5.32 11.42
CA HIS A 93 -4.94 4.63 11.02
C HIS A 93 -5.10 3.31 11.79
N PRO A 94 -6.33 2.85 12.06
CA PRO A 94 -6.54 1.49 12.52
C PRO A 94 -5.91 0.49 11.55
N LEU A 95 -5.30 -0.57 12.07
CA LEU A 95 -4.71 -1.63 11.24
C LEU A 95 -5.79 -2.49 10.56
N VAL A 96 -6.95 -2.59 11.21
CA VAL A 96 -8.16 -3.20 10.68
C VAL A 96 -9.23 -2.13 10.55
N ILE A 97 -9.83 -1.99 9.37
CA ILE A 97 -10.88 -1.03 9.09
C ILE A 97 -12.12 -1.70 8.52
N LEU A 98 -13.25 -1.00 8.56
CA LEU A 98 -14.47 -1.39 7.85
C LEU A 98 -14.50 -0.74 6.47
N ASP A 99 -14.81 -1.51 5.45
CA ASP A 99 -15.16 -0.97 4.13
C ASP A 99 -16.50 -0.23 4.23
N PRO A 100 -16.55 1.08 3.99
CA PRO A 100 -17.77 1.88 4.18
C PRO A 100 -18.93 1.48 3.27
N ASN A 101 -18.67 0.73 2.19
CA ASN A 101 -19.71 0.30 1.26
C ASN A 101 -20.26 -1.10 1.56
N THR A 102 -19.42 -1.99 2.10
CA THR A 102 -19.76 -3.40 2.31
C THR A 102 -19.86 -3.79 3.76
N ASN A 103 -19.41 -2.92 4.67
CA ASN A 103 -19.28 -3.17 6.12
C ASN A 103 -18.42 -4.41 6.46
N LYS A 104 -17.57 -4.82 5.52
CA LYS A 104 -16.62 -5.93 5.74
C LYS A 104 -15.30 -5.39 6.25
N ARG A 105 -14.68 -6.14 7.17
CA ARG A 105 -13.33 -5.82 7.66
C ARG A 105 -12.28 -6.07 6.58
N LEU A 106 -11.21 -5.27 6.65
CA LEU A 106 -10.03 -5.42 5.79
C LEU A 106 -8.77 -4.98 6.51
N LEU A 107 -7.62 -5.46 6.05
CA LEU A 107 -6.32 -4.99 6.50
C LEU A 107 -6.01 -3.63 5.87
N PHE A 108 -5.66 -2.65 6.70
CA PHE A 108 -5.26 -1.33 6.23
C PHE A 108 -3.78 -1.09 6.54
N LEU A 109 -2.94 -1.75 5.76
CA LEU A 109 -1.50 -1.76 5.95
C LEU A 109 -0.86 -0.50 5.37
N GLY A 110 0.03 0.12 6.15
CA GLY A 110 0.96 1.13 5.69
C GLY A 110 2.04 0.51 4.81
N ARG A 111 2.92 1.33 4.26
CA ARG A 111 4.04 0.84 3.45
C ARG A 111 5.20 0.39 4.34
N ARG A 112 5.76 -0.78 4.05
CA ARG A 112 7.03 -1.21 4.65
C ARG A 112 8.22 -0.55 3.92
N PRO A 113 9.34 -0.28 4.61
CA PRO A 113 9.65 -0.65 6.01
C PRO A 113 9.20 0.35 7.08
N HIS A 114 8.76 1.55 6.75
CA HIS A 114 8.59 2.64 7.70
C HIS A 114 7.23 2.68 8.45
N ALA A 115 6.43 1.62 8.39
CA ALA A 115 5.21 1.52 9.19
C ALA A 115 5.53 1.07 10.62
N TYR A 116 4.75 1.54 11.61
CA TYR A 116 4.94 1.22 13.02
C TYR A 116 3.61 1.08 13.75
N ILE A 117 3.47 0.04 14.58
CA ILE A 117 2.28 -0.16 15.44
C ILE A 117 2.43 0.67 16.69
N VAL A 118 1.56 1.66 16.86
CA VAL A 118 1.63 2.64 17.95
C VAL A 118 1.56 1.97 19.31
N GLY A 119 2.51 2.32 20.18
CA GLY A 119 2.56 1.83 21.57
C GLY A 119 3.09 0.41 21.75
N MET A 120 3.57 -0.22 20.67
CA MET A 120 4.21 -1.53 20.73
C MET A 120 5.74 -1.36 20.82
N GLU A 121 6.43 -2.33 21.44
CA GLU A 121 7.89 -2.37 21.37
C GLU A 121 8.33 -2.53 19.89
N ILE A 122 9.42 -1.86 19.51
CA ILE A 122 9.83 -1.74 18.09
C ILE A 122 10.03 -3.12 17.44
N ASN A 123 10.80 -4.01 18.08
CA ASN A 123 11.05 -5.32 17.50
C ASN A 123 9.79 -6.21 17.44
N GLU A 124 8.86 -6.05 18.38
CA GLU A 124 7.57 -6.73 18.34
C GLU A 124 6.68 -6.20 17.21
N SER A 125 6.65 -4.87 17.03
CA SER A 125 5.96 -4.23 15.92
C SER A 125 6.49 -4.72 14.57
N GLU A 126 7.81 -4.75 14.40
CA GLU A 126 8.45 -5.21 13.17
C GLU A 126 8.08 -6.67 12.86
N LYS A 127 8.24 -7.57 13.84
CA LYS A 127 7.91 -9.00 13.68
C LYS A 127 6.43 -9.21 13.31
N LEU A 128 5.53 -8.52 14.01
CA LEU A 128 4.08 -8.64 13.75
C LEU A 128 3.71 -8.09 12.37
N LEU A 129 4.28 -6.95 11.97
CA LEU A 129 4.05 -6.38 10.65
C LEU A 129 4.61 -7.27 9.55
N ASP A 130 5.78 -7.86 9.71
CA ASP A 130 6.36 -8.78 8.73
C ASP A 130 5.48 -10.02 8.56
N GLU A 131 4.99 -10.60 9.67
CA GLU A 131 4.07 -11.74 9.64
C GLU A 131 2.78 -11.41 8.88
N ILE A 132 2.16 -10.26 9.17
CA ILE A 132 0.93 -9.82 8.50
C ILE A 132 1.18 -9.54 7.02
N TRP A 133 2.28 -8.87 6.67
CA TRP A 133 2.61 -8.57 5.29
C TRP A 133 2.89 -9.82 4.47
N GLN A 134 3.67 -10.76 5.01
CA GLN A 134 3.93 -12.05 4.37
C GLN A 134 2.63 -12.80 4.10
N TYR A 135 1.70 -12.76 5.06
CA TYR A 135 0.40 -13.38 4.91
C TYR A 135 -0.45 -12.68 3.84
N ALA A 136 -0.59 -11.36 3.94
CA ALA A 136 -1.50 -10.55 3.11
C ALA A 136 -1.08 -10.46 1.63
N THR A 137 0.17 -10.79 1.32
CA THR A 137 0.72 -10.70 -0.05
C THR A 137 0.90 -12.06 -0.74
N GLN A 138 0.28 -13.12 -0.20
CA GLN A 138 0.28 -14.44 -0.84
C GLN A 138 -0.44 -14.41 -2.19
N ASP A 139 -0.01 -15.25 -3.10
CA ASP A 139 -0.54 -15.32 -4.48
C ASP A 139 -2.06 -15.52 -4.53
N LYS A 140 -2.62 -16.29 -3.58
CA LYS A 140 -4.08 -16.53 -3.50
C LYS A 140 -4.93 -15.26 -3.30
N PHE A 141 -4.33 -14.15 -2.86
CA PHE A 141 -4.98 -12.86 -2.69
C PHE A 141 -4.60 -11.86 -3.78
N THR A 142 -3.68 -12.23 -4.67
CA THR A 142 -3.04 -11.34 -5.62
C THR A 142 -3.55 -11.55 -7.03
N TRP A 143 -3.92 -10.47 -7.69
CA TRP A 143 -4.22 -10.41 -9.12
C TRP A 143 -3.19 -9.54 -9.83
N THR A 144 -2.80 -9.91 -11.05
CA THR A 144 -1.81 -9.21 -11.86
C THR A 144 -2.43 -8.61 -13.11
N GLN A 145 -2.38 -7.29 -13.24
CA GLN A 145 -2.65 -6.59 -14.50
C GLN A 145 -1.42 -6.65 -15.39
N LYS A 146 -1.54 -7.36 -16.49
CA LYS A 146 -0.62 -7.32 -17.61
C LYS A 146 -1.08 -6.22 -18.56
N TRP A 147 -0.28 -5.15 -18.65
CA TRP A 147 -0.68 -3.95 -19.37
C TRP A 147 -0.58 -4.08 -20.87
N LYS A 148 -1.59 -3.55 -21.56
CA LYS A 148 -1.56 -3.24 -23.00
C LYS A 148 -1.86 -1.75 -23.18
N VAL A 149 -1.36 -1.16 -24.26
CA VAL A 149 -1.70 0.22 -24.63
C VAL A 149 -3.22 0.35 -24.77
N GLY A 150 -3.80 1.39 -24.17
CA GLY A 150 -5.24 1.62 -24.12
C GLY A 150 -5.94 1.04 -22.89
N ASP A 151 -5.29 0.20 -22.09
CA ASP A 151 -5.88 -0.31 -20.85
C ASP A 151 -6.18 0.81 -19.87
N LEU A 152 -7.40 0.83 -19.34
CA LEU A 152 -7.84 1.69 -18.24
C LEU A 152 -8.21 0.83 -17.05
N LEU A 153 -7.55 1.04 -15.93
CA LEU A 153 -7.82 0.32 -14.68
C LEU A 153 -8.16 1.29 -13.56
N MET A 154 -9.24 1.02 -12.86
CA MET A 154 -9.63 1.71 -11.63
C MET A 154 -9.74 0.71 -10.48
N TRP A 155 -9.28 1.11 -9.29
CA TRP A 155 -9.38 0.28 -8.07
C TRP A 155 -9.78 1.10 -6.86
N LYS A 156 -10.46 0.46 -5.91
CA LYS A 156 -10.69 1.00 -4.57
C LYS A 156 -9.40 1.02 -3.79
N ASN A 157 -8.91 2.20 -3.45
CA ASN A 157 -7.60 2.35 -2.82
C ASN A 157 -7.53 1.81 -1.39
N LEU A 158 -8.66 1.76 -0.67
CA LEU A 158 -8.72 1.21 0.68
C LEU A 158 -8.63 -0.32 0.71
N ASN A 159 -9.12 -0.98 -0.34
CA ASN A 159 -9.32 -2.44 -0.36
C ASN A 159 -8.13 -3.23 -0.92
N VAL A 160 -7.16 -2.56 -1.55
CA VAL A 160 -6.04 -3.25 -2.18
C VAL A 160 -4.69 -2.64 -1.85
N LEU A 161 -3.68 -3.49 -1.68
CA LEU A 161 -2.29 -3.11 -1.86
C LEU A 161 -1.93 -3.26 -3.33
N HIS A 162 -1.06 -2.40 -3.84
CA HIS A 162 -0.58 -2.58 -5.21
C HIS A 162 0.93 -2.33 -5.30
N LYS A 163 1.59 -3.12 -6.12
CA LYS A 163 3.01 -2.94 -6.51
C LYS A 163 3.16 -3.05 -8.02
N ARG A 164 4.19 -2.45 -8.55
CA ARG A 164 4.58 -2.57 -9.95
C ARG A 164 5.86 -3.37 -10.06
N ASP A 165 5.93 -4.28 -11.02
CA ASP A 165 7.17 -4.96 -11.37
C ASP A 165 8.22 -4.00 -11.95
N SER A 166 9.46 -4.40 -11.86
CA SER A 166 10.54 -3.79 -12.63
C SER A 166 10.29 -3.90 -14.14
N PHE A 167 10.92 -3.06 -14.89
CA PHE A 167 11.00 -3.15 -16.34
C PHE A 167 12.35 -2.59 -16.79
N ASP A 168 12.79 -2.97 -17.99
CA ASP A 168 14.05 -2.51 -18.57
C ASP A 168 14.09 -0.97 -18.61
N PRO A 169 15.09 -0.33 -17.97
CA PRO A 169 15.20 1.13 -17.92
C PRO A 169 15.42 1.77 -19.32
N ASN A 170 15.79 1.00 -20.31
CA ASN A 170 15.92 1.46 -21.70
C ASN A 170 14.59 1.44 -22.45
N THR A 171 13.54 0.84 -21.89
CA THR A 171 12.19 0.87 -22.47
C THR A 171 11.38 2.02 -21.95
N ARG A 172 10.30 2.37 -22.67
CA ARG A 172 9.37 3.43 -22.23
C ARG A 172 8.14 2.83 -21.58
N ARG A 173 7.77 3.40 -20.45
CA ARG A 173 6.49 3.13 -19.80
C ARG A 173 5.85 4.45 -19.40
N VAL A 174 4.78 4.81 -20.11
CA VAL A 174 4.04 6.07 -19.90
C VAL A 174 2.62 5.74 -19.49
N MET A 175 2.23 6.22 -18.32
CA MET A 175 0.89 6.01 -17.73
C MET A 175 0.31 7.34 -17.31
N HIS A 176 -0.92 7.63 -17.69
CA HIS A 176 -1.70 8.65 -17.00
C HIS A 176 -2.24 8.11 -15.69
N ARG A 177 -2.04 8.86 -14.62
CA ARG A 177 -2.54 8.52 -13.29
C ARG A 177 -3.42 9.62 -12.75
N THR A 178 -4.58 9.25 -12.25
CA THR A 178 -5.44 10.13 -11.45
C THR A 178 -5.94 9.42 -10.20
N GLN A 179 -6.50 10.18 -9.27
CA GLN A 179 -7.04 9.66 -8.03
C GLN A 179 -8.33 10.39 -7.68
N LEU A 180 -9.28 9.67 -7.13
CA LEU A 180 -10.46 10.27 -6.52
C LEU A 180 -10.13 10.65 -5.07
N LYS A 181 -10.37 11.92 -4.73
CA LYS A 181 -10.13 12.44 -3.39
C LYS A 181 -10.94 11.66 -2.34
N GLY A 182 -10.32 11.39 -1.22
CA GLY A 182 -11.02 10.88 -0.04
C GLY A 182 -11.81 11.99 0.65
N ASP A 183 -12.93 11.65 1.21
CA ASP A 183 -13.86 12.55 1.92
C ASP A 183 -14.33 11.98 3.25
N VAL A 184 -13.91 10.77 3.59
CA VAL A 184 -14.28 10.08 4.82
C VAL A 184 -13.04 9.73 5.62
N LYS A 185 -13.05 10.04 6.92
CA LYS A 185 -12.03 9.54 7.85
C LYS A 185 -12.15 8.03 7.98
N ILE A 186 -11.01 7.38 8.11
CA ILE A 186 -10.96 5.94 8.32
C ILE A 186 -11.41 5.64 9.74
N ALA A 187 -12.43 4.80 9.87
CA ALA A 187 -12.92 4.28 11.13
C ALA A 187 -12.55 2.79 11.29
N SER A 188 -12.36 2.37 12.53
CA SER A 188 -12.16 0.96 12.93
C SER A 188 -13.48 0.21 12.97
#